data_007a8f46da9d6c89dfede76191ab8cbb
#
_entry.id   007a8f46da9d6c89dfede76191ab8cbb
#
_cell.length_a   1.000
_cell.length_b   1.000
_cell.length_c   1.000
_cell.angle_alpha   90.00
_cell.angle_beta   90.00
_cell.angle_gamma   90.00
#
_symmetry.space_group_name_H-M   'P 1'
#
loop_
_entity.id
_entity.type
_entity.pdbx_description
1 polymer ?
#
loop_
_entity_poly.entity_id
_entity_poly.type
_entity_poly.pdbx_seq_one_letter_code
_entity_poly.pdbx_strand_id
1 'polypeptide(L)'
;LILPYVMPGFILSKQVYNEIKGFDINQYKGIILHHHGVFTYSNNAREAYENMIELVTRAESYISENGVVQHVESQSEVNLLDLARIRKSVSASRGSAQLAMLDQSDEAKGFASRDDIADIASRGPLTPDHVTRTKRIPVILDAKPDENVSEIQSFVNEYKAYFERNKVDGLIMLDPAPRAAVWSSNGTIAFGSTVKECNIITDIARHTRWTIQVGESLGGWKPLSEREIFDLEYWVLQQAKLANDEGKDNAHQGKIAIVTGAAGGIGCATCEVLAAEGAVVIGLDIDPDVKNVLKEVGGTGMICDVTDDNQVHKIIDEVVAIYGGLDILVCNAGTFLSGESIEEMTNKIWDNTISINLTATCRIIKNAIPYLKFGVGASIIVIGSRNYAAPGAGASAYSVSKAGVTQLARVAALELAPDGIRVNVIHPDAVFDTKLWTKKALQKSAKRYNITVDEYKNKNLLGVEVKSQKVGEMVSALSSDLFYATTGAQIPIDGGNDRVI
;
A
#
# COMPACT_ATOMS: atom_id res chain seq x y z
N LEU A 1 -38.02 22.64 -8.45
CA LEU A 1 -37.89 22.33 -9.88
C LEU A 1 -36.91 21.16 -10.06
N ILE A 2 -37.25 20.19 -10.93
CA ILE A 2 -36.37 19.06 -11.26
C ILE A 2 -36.04 19.16 -12.76
N LEU A 3 -34.74 19.18 -13.08
CA LEU A 3 -34.25 19.21 -14.45
C LEU A 3 -33.60 17.87 -14.83
N PRO A 4 -33.77 17.40 -16.08
CA PRO A 4 -33.15 16.19 -16.56
C PRO A 4 -31.62 16.32 -16.57
N TYR A 5 -30.92 15.19 -16.62
CA TYR A 5 -29.46 15.18 -16.73
C TYR A 5 -28.99 15.86 -18.02
N VAL A 6 -27.98 16.68 -17.85
CA VAL A 6 -27.18 17.24 -18.95
C VAL A 6 -25.73 17.26 -18.49
N MET A 7 -24.82 16.96 -19.39
CA MET A 7 -23.39 16.95 -19.10
C MET A 7 -22.95 18.27 -18.45
N PRO A 8 -22.20 18.22 -17.35
CA PRO A 8 -21.69 19.40 -16.64
C PRO A 8 -20.95 20.40 -17.53
N GLY A 9 -20.94 21.66 -17.13
CA GLY A 9 -20.24 22.73 -17.84
C GLY A 9 -21.18 23.74 -18.49
N PHE A 10 -20.73 24.38 -19.58
CA PHE A 10 -21.46 25.49 -20.22
C PHE A 10 -22.86 25.07 -20.73
N ILE A 11 -22.99 23.86 -21.25
CA ILE A 11 -24.26 23.36 -21.79
C ILE A 11 -25.31 23.26 -20.68
N LEU A 12 -24.96 22.71 -19.52
CA LEU A 12 -25.82 22.64 -18.33
C LEU A 12 -26.23 24.03 -17.86
N SER A 13 -25.28 24.98 -17.75
CA SER A 13 -25.55 26.34 -17.33
C SER A 13 -26.54 27.04 -18.27
N LYS A 14 -26.39 26.85 -19.57
CA LYS A 14 -27.30 27.38 -20.59
C LYS A 14 -28.69 26.77 -20.51
N GLN A 15 -28.78 25.47 -20.27
CA GLN A 15 -30.07 24.79 -20.10
C GLN A 15 -30.78 25.26 -18.84
N VAL A 16 -30.10 25.30 -17.71
CA VAL A 16 -30.66 25.84 -16.44
C VAL A 16 -31.20 27.24 -16.70
N TYR A 17 -30.42 28.12 -17.33
CA TYR A 17 -30.88 29.48 -17.66
C TYR A 17 -32.15 29.51 -18.52
N ASN A 18 -32.23 28.67 -19.54
CA ASN A 18 -33.37 28.61 -20.44
C ASN A 18 -34.63 28.10 -19.73
N GLU A 19 -34.48 27.07 -18.88
CA GLU A 19 -35.59 26.47 -18.15
C GLU A 19 -36.16 27.41 -17.08
N ILE A 20 -35.32 28.21 -16.40
CA ILE A 20 -35.76 29.15 -15.38
C ILE A 20 -36.28 30.47 -15.95
N LYS A 21 -36.03 30.78 -17.21
CA LYS A 21 -36.40 32.07 -17.91
C LYS A 21 -37.90 32.27 -18.04
N GLY A 22 -38.77 31.58 -17.53
CA GLY A 22 -40.21 31.78 -17.59
C GLY A 22 -40.90 31.54 -16.24
N PHE A 23 -40.07 31.18 -15.25
CA PHE A 23 -40.56 30.86 -13.93
C PHE A 23 -40.32 32.00 -12.94
N ASP A 24 -41.26 32.23 -12.04
CA ASP A 24 -40.97 32.99 -10.84
C ASP A 24 -40.13 32.12 -9.88
N ILE A 25 -38.83 32.32 -9.97
CA ILE A 25 -37.84 31.52 -9.23
C ILE A 25 -38.06 31.62 -7.72
N ASN A 26 -38.69 32.69 -7.24
CA ASN A 26 -38.95 32.89 -5.81
C ASN A 26 -40.01 31.92 -5.25
N GLN A 27 -40.77 31.24 -6.10
CA GLN A 27 -41.71 30.19 -5.68
C GLN A 27 -41.06 28.87 -5.35
N TYR A 28 -39.75 28.72 -5.63
CA TYR A 28 -39.00 27.47 -5.44
C TYR A 28 -37.84 27.70 -4.48
N LYS A 29 -37.61 26.76 -3.57
CA LYS A 29 -36.46 26.81 -2.65
C LYS A 29 -35.15 26.34 -3.29
N GLY A 30 -35.24 25.59 -4.42
CA GLY A 30 -34.07 25.07 -5.13
C GLY A 30 -34.41 24.35 -6.42
N ILE A 31 -33.39 23.91 -7.10
CA ILE A 31 -33.41 23.15 -8.34
C ILE A 31 -32.65 21.83 -8.11
N ILE A 32 -33.30 20.72 -8.41
CA ILE A 32 -32.67 19.40 -8.43
C ILE A 32 -32.22 19.14 -9.87
N LEU A 33 -30.94 18.94 -10.07
CA LEU A 33 -30.36 18.48 -11.33
C LEU A 33 -30.20 16.97 -11.24
N HIS A 34 -30.94 16.23 -12.05
CA HIS A 34 -30.95 14.77 -12.03
C HIS A 34 -29.52 14.22 -12.26
N HIS A 35 -29.07 13.28 -11.44
CA HIS A 35 -27.71 12.72 -11.43
C HIS A 35 -26.56 13.72 -11.23
N HIS A 36 -26.84 14.95 -10.78
CA HIS A 36 -25.82 15.96 -10.56
C HIS A 36 -25.84 16.49 -9.12
N GLY A 37 -27.01 16.93 -8.64
CA GLY A 37 -27.16 17.47 -7.28
C GLY A 37 -28.28 18.47 -7.13
N VAL A 38 -28.21 19.24 -6.04
CA VAL A 38 -29.21 20.25 -5.67
C VAL A 38 -28.58 21.63 -5.65
N PHE A 39 -29.27 22.61 -6.21
CA PHE A 39 -28.94 24.03 -6.12
C PHE A 39 -29.99 24.76 -5.33
N THR A 40 -29.56 25.59 -4.40
CA THR A 40 -30.42 26.51 -3.66
C THR A 40 -29.95 27.93 -3.87
N TYR A 41 -30.84 28.87 -3.78
CA TYR A 41 -30.57 30.27 -4.03
C TYR A 41 -31.46 31.15 -3.16
N SER A 42 -31.03 32.37 -2.92
CA SER A 42 -31.77 33.45 -2.29
C SER A 42 -31.06 34.79 -2.51
N ASN A 43 -31.68 35.87 -2.13
CA ASN A 43 -31.05 37.19 -2.11
C ASN A 43 -29.97 37.34 -1.02
N ASN A 44 -29.89 36.42 -0.08
CA ASN A 44 -28.80 36.36 0.89
C ASN A 44 -28.26 34.92 1.08
N ALA A 45 -26.99 34.81 1.38
CA ALA A 45 -26.29 33.55 1.50
C ALA A 45 -26.84 32.64 2.62
N ARG A 46 -27.29 33.23 3.75
CA ARG A 46 -27.82 32.46 4.88
C ARG A 46 -29.11 31.75 4.49
N GLU A 47 -30.03 32.44 3.85
CA GLU A 47 -31.30 31.84 3.42
C GLU A 47 -31.09 30.77 2.35
N ALA A 48 -30.15 30.99 1.38
CA ALA A 48 -29.78 29.96 0.41
C ALA A 48 -29.27 28.71 1.10
N TYR A 49 -28.42 28.85 2.12
CA TYR A 49 -27.90 27.73 2.92
C TYR A 49 -29.03 27.04 3.73
N GLU A 50 -29.89 27.78 4.39
CA GLU A 50 -31.02 27.22 5.17
C GLU A 50 -31.98 26.44 4.23
N ASN A 51 -32.23 26.94 3.02
CA ASN A 51 -32.99 26.20 2.00
C ASN A 51 -32.36 24.88 1.64
N MET A 52 -31.01 24.82 1.53
CA MET A 52 -30.28 23.58 1.29
C MET A 52 -30.48 22.58 2.43
N ILE A 53 -30.27 23.03 3.67
CA ILE A 53 -30.46 22.19 4.86
C ILE A 53 -31.89 21.67 4.93
N GLU A 54 -32.89 22.50 4.66
CA GLU A 54 -34.30 22.06 4.66
C GLU A 54 -34.58 20.98 3.62
N LEU A 55 -34.09 21.15 2.39
CA LEU A 55 -34.31 20.18 1.31
C LEU A 55 -33.62 18.83 1.61
N VAL A 56 -32.36 18.88 2.09
CA VAL A 56 -31.61 17.68 2.47
C VAL A 56 -32.30 16.98 3.66
N THR A 57 -32.66 17.71 4.71
CA THR A 57 -33.36 17.14 5.88
C THR A 57 -34.67 16.44 5.52
N ARG A 58 -35.45 17.03 4.59
CA ARG A 58 -36.69 16.37 4.11
C ARG A 58 -36.39 15.05 3.37
N ALA A 59 -35.35 15.02 2.55
CA ALA A 59 -34.94 13.80 1.87
C ALA A 59 -34.44 12.75 2.86
N GLU A 60 -33.60 13.14 3.83
CA GLU A 60 -33.09 12.25 4.88
C GLU A 60 -34.24 11.67 5.75
N SER A 61 -35.22 12.50 6.15
CA SER A 61 -36.38 12.03 6.90
C SER A 61 -37.17 10.98 6.10
N TYR A 62 -37.44 11.24 4.84
CA TYR A 62 -38.12 10.28 3.98
C TYR A 62 -37.34 8.96 3.81
N ILE A 63 -36.04 9.03 3.62
CA ILE A 63 -35.15 7.87 3.53
C ILE A 63 -35.15 7.10 4.85
N SER A 64 -35.06 7.79 5.99
CA SER A 64 -35.07 7.17 7.31
C SER A 64 -36.35 6.40 7.61
N GLU A 65 -37.49 6.85 7.08
CA GLU A 65 -38.78 6.21 7.28
C GLU A 65 -39.04 5.03 6.33
N ASN A 66 -38.45 5.07 5.13
CA ASN A 66 -38.82 4.16 4.03
C ASN A 66 -37.63 3.36 3.46
N GLY A 67 -36.39 3.82 3.68
CA GLY A 67 -35.19 3.17 3.16
C GLY A 67 -34.75 1.97 4.01
N VAL A 68 -34.25 0.93 3.37
CA VAL A 68 -33.70 -0.26 4.02
C VAL A 68 -32.26 -0.53 3.56
N VAL A 69 -31.38 -0.77 4.51
CA VAL A 69 -30.00 -1.22 4.28
C VAL A 69 -29.80 -2.56 4.97
N GLN A 70 -29.25 -3.52 4.25
CA GLN A 70 -28.93 -4.83 4.82
C GLN A 70 -27.59 -4.75 5.57
N HIS A 71 -27.58 -5.25 6.78
CA HIS A 71 -26.39 -5.49 7.58
C HIS A 71 -26.29 -6.98 7.84
N VAL A 72 -25.14 -7.56 7.57
CA VAL A 72 -24.88 -8.98 7.83
C VAL A 72 -23.68 -9.09 8.76
N GLU A 73 -23.93 -9.56 9.97
CA GLU A 73 -22.88 -10.00 10.89
C GLU A 73 -22.28 -11.30 10.36
N SER A 74 -21.32 -11.20 9.45
CA SER A 74 -20.59 -12.37 8.99
C SER A 74 -19.36 -12.57 9.85
N GLN A 75 -19.22 -13.79 10.40
CA GLN A 75 -18.03 -14.22 11.13
C GLN A 75 -17.01 -14.92 10.22
N SER A 76 -17.19 -14.89 8.91
CA SER A 76 -16.22 -15.50 7.99
C SER A 76 -14.88 -14.77 8.07
N GLU A 77 -13.83 -15.51 8.41
CA GLU A 77 -12.45 -15.01 8.27
C GLU A 77 -12.09 -14.94 6.80
N VAL A 78 -11.57 -13.81 6.40
CA VAL A 78 -11.07 -13.60 5.03
C VAL A 78 -9.80 -14.42 4.84
N ASN A 79 -9.72 -15.15 3.75
CA ASN A 79 -8.47 -15.77 3.35
C ASN A 79 -7.49 -14.71 2.81
N LEU A 80 -6.47 -14.38 3.57
CA LEU A 80 -5.49 -13.35 3.23
C LEU A 80 -4.65 -13.69 1.99
N LEU A 81 -4.44 -14.97 1.69
CA LEU A 81 -3.76 -15.39 0.47
C LEU A 81 -4.58 -15.08 -0.79
N ASP A 82 -5.91 -15.18 -0.67
CA ASP A 82 -6.81 -14.82 -1.78
C ASP A 82 -6.82 -13.31 -2.00
N LEU A 83 -6.82 -12.51 -0.93
CA LEU A 83 -6.67 -11.06 -1.02
C LEU A 83 -5.35 -10.69 -1.72
N ALA A 84 -4.24 -11.34 -1.34
CA ALA A 84 -2.94 -11.11 -1.96
C ALA A 84 -2.92 -11.52 -3.46
N ARG A 85 -3.60 -12.61 -3.82
CA ARG A 85 -3.76 -13.05 -5.22
C ARG A 85 -4.59 -12.07 -6.05
N ILE A 86 -5.71 -11.59 -5.50
CA ILE A 86 -6.55 -10.54 -6.11
C ILE A 86 -5.71 -9.29 -6.37
N ARG A 87 -4.99 -8.79 -5.35
CA ARG A 87 -4.10 -7.64 -5.47
C ARG A 87 -3.05 -7.83 -6.58
N LYS A 88 -2.40 -8.98 -6.63
CA LYS A 88 -1.40 -9.31 -7.67
C LYS A 88 -2.01 -9.22 -9.07
N SER A 89 -3.21 -9.78 -9.26
CA SER A 89 -3.89 -9.78 -10.55
C SER A 89 -4.28 -8.37 -11.00
N VAL A 90 -4.79 -7.54 -10.08
CA VAL A 90 -5.10 -6.13 -10.37
C VAL A 90 -3.83 -5.34 -10.67
N SER A 91 -2.76 -5.53 -9.91
CA SER A 91 -1.46 -4.90 -10.15
C SER A 91 -0.90 -5.26 -11.54
N ALA A 92 -0.99 -6.53 -11.93
CA ALA A 92 -0.59 -6.96 -13.27
C ALA A 92 -1.41 -6.30 -14.38
N SER A 93 -2.73 -6.17 -14.17
CA SER A 93 -3.63 -5.52 -15.12
C SER A 93 -3.39 -4.01 -15.22
N ARG A 94 -2.94 -3.38 -14.13
CA ARG A 94 -2.59 -1.96 -14.07
C ARG A 94 -1.21 -1.67 -14.66
N GLY A 95 -0.31 -2.66 -14.67
CA GLY A 95 1.10 -2.49 -15.04
C GLY A 95 1.97 -1.87 -13.94
N SER A 96 1.44 -1.68 -12.73
CA SER A 96 2.15 -1.15 -11.56
C SER A 96 1.58 -1.71 -10.27
N ALA A 97 2.38 -1.70 -9.19
CA ALA A 97 1.94 -2.19 -7.89
C ALA A 97 0.74 -1.38 -7.36
N GLN A 98 -0.26 -2.09 -6.86
CA GLN A 98 -1.44 -1.51 -6.24
C GLN A 98 -1.58 -2.03 -4.82
N LEU A 99 -2.18 -1.26 -3.94
CA LEU A 99 -2.72 -1.72 -2.67
C LEU A 99 -4.10 -2.35 -2.93
N ALA A 100 -4.56 -3.20 -2.00
CA ALA A 100 -5.92 -3.74 -1.99
C ALA A 100 -6.49 -3.58 -0.57
N MET A 101 -7.18 -2.49 -0.31
CA MET A 101 -7.74 -2.18 1.00
C MET A 101 -9.17 -2.72 1.09
N LEU A 102 -9.38 -3.72 1.96
CA LEU A 102 -10.65 -4.40 2.15
C LEU A 102 -11.47 -3.74 3.27
N ASP A 103 -12.69 -3.30 2.94
CA ASP A 103 -13.71 -2.89 3.91
C ASP A 103 -14.58 -4.10 4.28
N GLN A 104 -14.46 -4.54 5.53
CA GLN A 104 -15.19 -5.66 6.12
C GLN A 104 -16.29 -5.20 7.07
N SER A 105 -16.72 -3.94 7.02
CA SER A 105 -17.84 -3.47 7.82
C SER A 105 -19.11 -4.31 7.56
N ASP A 106 -19.99 -4.40 8.55
CA ASP A 106 -21.23 -5.16 8.42
C ASP A 106 -22.09 -4.70 7.24
N GLU A 107 -22.05 -3.40 6.93
CA GLU A 107 -22.69 -2.84 5.75
C GLU A 107 -22.02 -3.31 4.44
N ALA A 108 -20.69 -3.33 4.39
CA ALA A 108 -19.97 -3.80 3.21
C ALA A 108 -20.19 -5.30 2.95
N LYS A 109 -20.18 -6.12 4.01
CA LYS A 109 -20.51 -7.54 3.94
C LYS A 109 -21.97 -7.75 3.57
N GLY A 110 -22.90 -7.00 4.17
CA GLY A 110 -24.32 -7.05 3.84
C GLY A 110 -24.59 -6.77 2.36
N PHE A 111 -23.96 -5.74 1.82
CA PHE A 111 -24.03 -5.40 0.40
C PHE A 111 -23.46 -6.53 -0.48
N ALA A 112 -22.26 -7.01 -0.15
CA ALA A 112 -21.58 -8.06 -0.92
C ALA A 112 -22.24 -9.44 -0.83
N SER A 113 -23.14 -9.66 0.15
CA SER A 113 -23.86 -10.93 0.35
C SER A 113 -25.25 -10.98 -0.30
N ARG A 114 -25.64 -9.92 -1.00
CA ARG A 114 -26.93 -9.87 -1.68
C ARG A 114 -26.97 -10.81 -2.87
N ASP A 115 -28.08 -11.51 -3.07
CA ASP A 115 -28.29 -12.39 -4.22
C ASP A 115 -28.32 -11.63 -5.56
N ASP A 116 -28.76 -10.37 -5.55
CA ASP A 116 -28.86 -9.50 -6.72
C ASP A 116 -27.63 -8.61 -6.95
N ILE A 117 -26.54 -8.83 -6.19
CA ILE A 117 -25.36 -7.96 -6.17
C ILE A 117 -24.74 -7.73 -7.55
N ALA A 118 -24.66 -8.79 -8.38
CA ALA A 118 -24.08 -8.71 -9.71
C ALA A 118 -24.86 -7.75 -10.64
N ASP A 119 -26.18 -7.65 -10.47
CA ASP A 119 -27.01 -6.70 -11.21
C ASP A 119 -26.87 -5.28 -10.64
N ILE A 120 -27.16 -5.10 -9.35
CA ILE A 120 -27.28 -3.75 -8.78
C ILE A 120 -25.94 -2.99 -8.70
N ALA A 121 -24.82 -3.68 -8.52
CA ALA A 121 -23.50 -3.07 -8.46
C ALA A 121 -22.90 -2.78 -9.85
N SER A 122 -23.37 -3.45 -10.91
CA SER A 122 -22.83 -3.30 -12.26
C SER A 122 -23.62 -2.35 -13.17
N ARG A 123 -24.65 -1.68 -12.65
CA ARG A 123 -25.45 -0.74 -13.44
C ARG A 123 -24.70 0.56 -13.79
N GLY A 124 -23.81 1.06 -12.90
CA GLY A 124 -23.02 2.28 -13.12
C GLY A 124 -22.68 3.02 -11.83
N PRO A 125 -21.99 4.17 -11.89
CA PRO A 125 -21.69 4.98 -10.72
C PRO A 125 -22.92 5.75 -10.24
N LEU A 126 -22.96 6.05 -8.95
CA LEU A 126 -24.03 6.85 -8.32
C LEU A 126 -24.10 8.26 -8.89
N THR A 127 -22.96 8.91 -9.05
CA THR A 127 -22.83 10.18 -9.76
C THR A 127 -21.81 10.02 -10.89
N PRO A 128 -21.98 10.73 -12.03
CA PRO A 128 -21.09 10.58 -13.15
C PRO A 128 -19.63 10.92 -12.81
N ASP A 129 -19.36 11.86 -11.91
CA ASP A 129 -18.00 12.24 -11.50
C ASP A 129 -17.23 11.09 -10.84
N HIS A 130 -17.91 10.12 -10.22
CA HIS A 130 -17.25 8.98 -9.60
C HIS A 130 -16.49 8.11 -10.61
N VAL A 131 -16.89 8.08 -11.88
CA VAL A 131 -16.25 7.26 -12.93
C VAL A 131 -14.75 7.52 -13.05
N THR A 132 -14.31 8.74 -12.79
CA THR A 132 -12.89 9.13 -12.85
C THR A 132 -12.04 8.48 -11.76
N ARG A 133 -12.66 8.10 -10.63
CA ARG A 133 -11.97 7.49 -9.48
C ARG A 133 -12.24 5.98 -9.35
N THR A 134 -13.45 5.52 -9.72
CA THR A 134 -13.89 4.14 -9.46
C THR A 134 -14.06 3.29 -10.71
N LYS A 135 -13.87 3.87 -11.92
CA LYS A 135 -14.37 3.30 -13.17
C LYS A 135 -15.92 3.25 -13.19
N ARG A 136 -16.49 2.82 -14.31
CA ARG A 136 -17.94 2.75 -14.46
C ARG A 136 -18.60 1.79 -13.47
N ILE A 137 -17.98 0.65 -13.23
CA ILE A 137 -18.47 -0.41 -12.34
C ILE A 137 -17.32 -1.03 -11.53
N PRO A 138 -17.57 -1.62 -10.37
CA PRO A 138 -16.61 -2.50 -9.68
C PRO A 138 -16.50 -3.85 -10.39
N VAL A 139 -15.42 -4.59 -10.15
CA VAL A 139 -15.39 -6.01 -10.48
C VAL A 139 -16.15 -6.80 -9.39
N ILE A 140 -16.95 -7.77 -9.81
CA ILE A 140 -17.66 -8.68 -8.90
C ILE A 140 -16.80 -9.93 -8.77
N LEU A 141 -16.40 -10.24 -7.55
CA LEU A 141 -15.56 -11.39 -7.20
C LEU A 141 -16.39 -12.43 -6.46
N ASP A 142 -16.29 -13.69 -6.89
CA ASP A 142 -16.92 -14.81 -6.18
C ASP A 142 -16.15 -15.12 -4.88
N ALA A 143 -16.80 -15.84 -3.98
CA ALA A 143 -16.18 -16.37 -2.77
C ALA A 143 -15.08 -17.41 -3.05
N LYS A 144 -15.05 -18.00 -4.25
CA LYS A 144 -14.06 -19.00 -4.65
C LYS A 144 -12.79 -18.38 -5.21
N PRO A 145 -11.63 -18.71 -4.64
CA PRO A 145 -10.36 -18.03 -4.95
C PRO A 145 -9.87 -18.18 -6.39
N ASP A 146 -10.06 -19.36 -6.99
CA ASP A 146 -9.49 -19.69 -8.31
C ASP A 146 -10.23 -19.00 -9.46
N GLU A 147 -11.46 -18.57 -9.23
CA GLU A 147 -12.29 -17.85 -10.20
C GLU A 147 -11.99 -16.35 -10.22
N ASN A 148 -11.48 -15.78 -9.13
CA ASN A 148 -11.27 -14.32 -8.98
C ASN A 148 -10.27 -13.72 -9.98
N VAL A 149 -9.29 -14.49 -10.45
CA VAL A 149 -8.33 -14.03 -11.47
C VAL A 149 -9.01 -13.92 -12.83
N SER A 150 -9.92 -14.86 -13.16
CA SER A 150 -10.70 -14.84 -14.40
C SER A 150 -11.66 -13.66 -14.43
N GLU A 151 -12.29 -13.32 -13.28
CA GLU A 151 -13.21 -12.19 -13.16
C GLU A 151 -12.50 -10.85 -13.40
N ILE A 152 -11.29 -10.68 -12.87
CA ILE A 152 -10.49 -9.48 -13.12
C ILE A 152 -10.12 -9.38 -14.60
N GLN A 153 -9.75 -10.48 -15.25
CA GLN A 153 -9.45 -10.48 -16.68
C GLN A 153 -10.70 -10.21 -17.52
N SER A 154 -11.84 -10.74 -17.12
CA SER A 154 -13.14 -10.48 -17.77
C SER A 154 -13.52 -9.01 -17.67
N PHE A 155 -13.32 -8.39 -16.50
CA PHE A 155 -13.50 -6.95 -16.31
C PHE A 155 -12.60 -6.13 -17.24
N VAL A 156 -11.32 -6.48 -17.35
CA VAL A 156 -10.35 -5.81 -18.25
C VAL A 156 -10.82 -5.90 -19.70
N ASN A 157 -11.30 -7.05 -20.14
CA ASN A 157 -11.78 -7.26 -21.50
C ASN A 157 -13.07 -6.46 -21.76
N GLU A 158 -14.00 -6.43 -20.80
CA GLU A 158 -15.22 -5.63 -20.91
C GLU A 158 -14.94 -4.12 -20.94
N TYR A 159 -13.97 -3.64 -20.13
CA TYR A 159 -13.56 -2.24 -20.19
C TYR A 159 -12.98 -1.87 -21.57
N LYS A 160 -12.18 -2.74 -22.17
CA LYS A 160 -11.70 -2.56 -23.56
C LYS A 160 -12.85 -2.51 -24.56
N ALA A 161 -13.81 -3.42 -24.43
CA ALA A 161 -15.00 -3.44 -25.28
C ALA A 161 -15.88 -2.19 -25.09
N TYR A 162 -16.06 -1.74 -23.86
CA TYR A 162 -16.72 -0.48 -23.51
C TYR A 162 -16.06 0.73 -24.17
N PHE A 163 -14.73 0.81 -24.16
CA PHE A 163 -13.99 1.86 -24.85
C PHE A 163 -14.23 1.78 -26.36
N GLU A 164 -14.07 0.61 -26.97
CA GLU A 164 -14.24 0.43 -28.43
C GLU A 164 -15.64 0.77 -28.91
N ARG A 165 -16.69 0.47 -28.12
CA ARG A 165 -18.09 0.78 -28.48
C ARG A 165 -18.38 2.29 -28.45
N ASN A 166 -17.68 3.06 -27.62
CA ASN A 166 -18.00 4.45 -27.35
C ASN A 166 -16.98 5.46 -27.86
N LYS A 167 -15.75 5.02 -28.23
CA LYS A 167 -14.66 5.92 -28.62
C LYS A 167 -15.01 6.79 -29.82
N VAL A 168 -14.42 7.97 -29.85
CA VAL A 168 -14.33 8.85 -31.01
C VAL A 168 -12.85 8.99 -31.41
N ASP A 169 -12.62 9.43 -32.67
CA ASP A 169 -11.28 9.54 -33.20
C ASP A 169 -10.38 10.43 -32.31
N GLY A 170 -9.16 9.96 -32.06
CA GLY A 170 -8.16 10.67 -31.27
C GLY A 170 -8.19 10.41 -29.77
N LEU A 171 -9.16 9.63 -29.25
CA LEU A 171 -9.16 9.22 -27.84
C LEU A 171 -8.16 8.08 -27.57
N ILE A 172 -7.44 8.19 -26.48
CA ILE A 172 -6.55 7.15 -25.96
C ILE A 172 -7.24 6.48 -24.77
N MET A 173 -7.28 5.14 -24.80
CA MET A 173 -7.89 4.35 -23.73
C MET A 173 -7.11 4.52 -22.42
N LEU A 174 -7.81 4.78 -21.34
CA LEU A 174 -7.26 4.74 -19.98
C LEU A 174 -6.91 3.30 -19.60
N ASP A 175 -6.05 3.11 -18.58
CA ASP A 175 -5.74 1.76 -18.13
C ASP A 175 -7.02 1.00 -17.75
N PRO A 176 -7.12 -0.29 -18.12
CA PRO A 176 -8.37 -1.04 -18.00
C PRO A 176 -8.56 -1.72 -16.64
N ALA A 177 -7.61 -1.57 -15.69
CA ALA A 177 -7.68 -2.25 -14.41
C ALA A 177 -8.82 -1.74 -13.53
N PRO A 178 -9.48 -2.60 -12.74
CA PRO A 178 -10.51 -2.17 -11.80
C PRO A 178 -9.93 -1.28 -10.69
N ARG A 179 -10.75 -0.35 -10.19
CA ARG A 179 -10.44 0.50 -9.03
C ARG A 179 -11.14 0.02 -7.77
N ALA A 180 -12.21 -0.74 -7.92
CA ALA A 180 -12.96 -1.29 -6.81
C ALA A 180 -13.45 -2.70 -7.15
N ALA A 181 -13.68 -3.49 -6.09
CA ALA A 181 -14.32 -4.79 -6.18
C ALA A 181 -15.42 -4.93 -5.14
N VAL A 182 -16.44 -5.73 -5.47
CA VAL A 182 -17.35 -6.33 -4.50
C VAL A 182 -16.98 -7.81 -4.40
N TRP A 183 -16.52 -8.22 -3.24
CA TRP A 183 -16.10 -9.60 -3.00
C TRP A 183 -17.16 -10.33 -2.19
N SER A 184 -17.83 -11.26 -2.85
CA SER A 184 -18.99 -11.98 -2.28
C SER A 184 -18.72 -12.46 -0.85
N SER A 185 -19.63 -12.11 0.06
CA SER A 185 -19.57 -12.42 1.51
C SER A 185 -18.39 -11.82 2.29
N ASN A 186 -17.41 -11.21 1.63
CA ASN A 186 -16.20 -10.68 2.28
C ASN A 186 -16.22 -9.15 2.43
N GLY A 187 -16.95 -8.43 1.56
CA GLY A 187 -17.05 -6.98 1.61
C GLY A 187 -16.65 -6.28 0.30
N THR A 188 -16.05 -5.10 0.40
CA THR A 188 -15.63 -4.32 -0.78
C THR A 188 -14.14 -3.99 -0.72
N ILE A 189 -13.46 -4.02 -1.88
CA ILE A 189 -12.03 -3.74 -1.97
C ILE A 189 -11.83 -2.46 -2.79
N ALA A 190 -10.96 -1.57 -2.30
CA ALA A 190 -10.43 -0.44 -3.04
C ALA A 190 -9.01 -0.72 -3.52
N PHE A 191 -8.72 -0.49 -4.80
CA PHE A 191 -7.39 -0.63 -5.40
C PHE A 191 -6.82 0.74 -5.76
N GLY A 192 -5.60 1.00 -5.34
CA GLY A 192 -4.92 2.26 -5.61
C GLY A 192 -3.41 2.18 -5.41
N SER A 193 -2.67 3.11 -5.97
CA SER A 193 -1.21 3.22 -5.85
C SER A 193 -0.76 3.86 -4.53
N THR A 194 -1.69 4.46 -3.78
CA THR A 194 -1.47 5.08 -2.47
C THR A 194 -2.60 4.78 -1.50
N VAL A 195 -2.31 4.83 -0.21
CA VAL A 195 -3.35 4.76 0.85
C VAL A 195 -4.39 5.86 0.68
N LYS A 196 -3.98 7.07 0.26
CA LYS A 196 -4.89 8.19 0.01
C LYS A 196 -5.87 7.87 -1.12
N GLU A 197 -5.40 7.31 -2.23
CA GLU A 197 -6.25 6.89 -3.35
C GLU A 197 -7.25 5.82 -2.91
N CYS A 198 -6.79 4.78 -2.22
CA CYS A 198 -7.65 3.73 -1.68
C CYS A 198 -8.72 4.29 -0.73
N ASN A 199 -8.38 5.21 0.16
CA ASN A 199 -9.33 5.85 1.07
C ASN A 199 -10.42 6.62 0.31
N ILE A 200 -10.06 7.38 -0.72
CA ILE A 200 -11.03 8.09 -1.58
C ILE A 200 -11.98 7.09 -2.24
N ILE A 201 -11.46 5.99 -2.79
CA ILE A 201 -12.27 4.96 -3.44
C ILE A 201 -13.17 4.26 -2.41
N THR A 202 -12.66 3.97 -1.21
CA THR A 202 -13.44 3.38 -0.11
C THR A 202 -14.59 4.29 0.32
N ASP A 203 -14.36 5.58 0.46
CA ASP A 203 -15.40 6.55 0.83
C ASP A 203 -16.49 6.64 -0.25
N ILE A 204 -16.10 6.67 -1.52
CA ILE A 204 -17.03 6.63 -2.65
C ILE A 204 -17.82 5.31 -2.64
N ALA A 205 -17.15 4.17 -2.43
CA ALA A 205 -17.79 2.86 -2.39
C ALA A 205 -18.80 2.75 -1.23
N ARG A 206 -18.44 3.29 -0.03
CA ARG A 206 -19.34 3.32 1.13
C ARG A 206 -20.60 4.11 0.83
N HIS A 207 -20.46 5.30 0.28
CA HIS A 207 -21.60 6.12 -0.11
C HIS A 207 -22.46 5.47 -1.20
N THR A 208 -21.80 4.88 -2.20
CA THR A 208 -22.48 4.23 -3.34
C THR A 208 -23.30 3.03 -2.89
N ARG A 209 -22.72 2.09 -2.11
CA ARG A 209 -23.43 0.88 -1.67
C ARG A 209 -24.63 1.19 -0.76
N TRP A 210 -24.50 2.18 0.13
CA TRP A 210 -25.61 2.65 0.96
C TRP A 210 -26.75 3.19 0.09
N THR A 211 -26.44 4.08 -0.84
CA THR A 211 -27.43 4.71 -1.71
C THR A 211 -28.10 3.72 -2.66
N ILE A 212 -27.34 2.74 -3.20
CA ILE A 212 -27.92 1.68 -4.03
C ILE A 212 -28.93 0.86 -3.24
N GLN A 213 -28.60 0.42 -2.02
CA GLN A 213 -29.51 -0.38 -1.18
C GLN A 213 -30.79 0.38 -0.85
N VAL A 214 -30.66 1.64 -0.45
CA VAL A 214 -31.81 2.52 -0.20
C VAL A 214 -32.64 2.72 -1.46
N GLY A 215 -32.00 2.99 -2.60
CA GLY A 215 -32.68 3.17 -3.88
C GLY A 215 -33.44 1.93 -4.31
N GLU A 216 -32.86 0.72 -4.17
CA GLU A 216 -33.56 -0.54 -4.44
C GLU A 216 -34.78 -0.73 -3.53
N SER A 217 -34.69 -0.40 -2.25
CA SER A 217 -35.83 -0.49 -1.34
C SER A 217 -36.96 0.51 -1.62
N LEU A 218 -36.63 1.60 -2.32
CA LEU A 218 -37.59 2.66 -2.71
C LEU A 218 -38.12 2.52 -4.14
N GLY A 219 -37.88 1.41 -4.81
CA GLY A 219 -38.44 1.13 -6.15
C GLY A 219 -37.39 1.00 -7.26
N GLY A 220 -36.11 0.91 -6.92
CA GLY A 220 -34.99 0.68 -7.81
C GLY A 220 -34.21 1.96 -8.15
N TRP A 221 -32.88 1.83 -8.22
CA TRP A 221 -32.03 2.91 -8.67
C TRP A 221 -31.64 2.74 -10.15
N LYS A 222 -31.42 3.86 -10.83
CA LYS A 222 -31.04 3.88 -12.24
C LYS A 222 -29.87 4.81 -12.46
N PRO A 223 -28.73 4.34 -12.99
CA PRO A 223 -27.61 5.19 -13.38
C PRO A 223 -27.91 5.94 -14.69
N LEU A 224 -26.97 6.77 -15.10
CA LEU A 224 -26.91 7.30 -16.45
C LEU A 224 -26.65 6.17 -17.48
N SER A 225 -26.92 6.47 -18.75
CA SER A 225 -26.56 5.55 -19.84
C SER A 225 -25.05 5.36 -19.95
N GLU A 226 -24.63 4.22 -20.51
CA GLU A 226 -23.22 3.92 -20.76
C GLU A 226 -22.52 5.04 -21.55
N ARG A 227 -23.21 5.61 -22.53
CA ARG A 227 -22.68 6.69 -23.36
C ARG A 227 -22.45 7.97 -22.59
N GLU A 228 -23.38 8.38 -21.75
CA GLU A 228 -23.27 9.59 -20.93
C GLU A 228 -22.13 9.47 -19.90
N ILE A 229 -21.96 8.28 -19.32
CA ILE A 229 -20.85 7.99 -18.40
C ILE A 229 -19.52 8.04 -19.14
N PHE A 230 -19.44 7.47 -20.36
CA PHE A 230 -18.24 7.50 -21.20
C PHE A 230 -17.84 8.93 -21.56
N ASP A 231 -18.79 9.75 -21.98
CA ASP A 231 -18.53 11.14 -22.36
C ASP A 231 -17.94 11.95 -21.19
N LEU A 232 -18.33 11.64 -19.96
CA LEU A 232 -17.73 12.25 -18.77
C LEU A 232 -16.35 11.64 -18.42
N GLU A 233 -16.21 10.32 -18.47
CA GLU A 233 -14.93 9.64 -18.17
C GLU A 233 -13.80 10.13 -19.08
N TYR A 234 -14.11 10.33 -20.36
CA TYR A 234 -13.16 10.79 -21.38
C TYR A 234 -13.22 12.30 -21.67
N TRP A 235 -13.89 13.06 -20.81
CA TRP A 235 -13.92 14.52 -20.95
C TRP A 235 -12.56 15.14 -20.65
N VAL A 236 -12.06 15.97 -21.56
CA VAL A 236 -10.71 16.58 -21.48
C VAL A 236 -10.44 17.27 -20.14
N LEU A 237 -11.45 17.95 -19.55
CA LEU A 237 -11.29 18.62 -18.27
C LEU A 237 -11.14 17.64 -17.09
N GLN A 238 -11.77 16.48 -17.14
CA GLN A 238 -11.62 15.44 -16.14
C GLN A 238 -10.26 14.76 -16.28
N GLN A 239 -9.82 14.48 -17.50
CA GLN A 239 -8.50 13.92 -17.77
C GLN A 239 -7.37 14.87 -17.31
N ALA A 240 -7.52 16.18 -17.51
CA ALA A 240 -6.56 17.17 -17.04
C ALA A 240 -6.45 17.22 -15.49
N LYS A 241 -7.54 16.96 -14.76
CA LYS A 241 -7.49 16.85 -13.30
C LYS A 241 -6.71 15.62 -12.85
N LEU A 242 -6.92 14.48 -13.51
CA LEU A 242 -6.20 13.23 -13.20
C LEU A 242 -4.70 13.37 -13.48
N ALA A 243 -4.32 13.94 -14.62
CA ALA A 243 -2.91 14.16 -14.98
C ALA A 243 -2.16 15.07 -13.98
N ASN A 244 -2.84 16.00 -13.34
CA ASN A 244 -2.24 16.83 -12.29
C ASN A 244 -2.06 16.08 -10.95
N ASP A 245 -2.82 15.01 -10.72
CA ASP A 245 -2.71 14.13 -9.54
C ASP A 245 -1.66 13.02 -9.75
N GLU A 246 -1.32 12.69 -11.00
CA GLU A 246 -0.28 11.71 -11.34
C GLU A 246 1.11 12.35 -11.14
N GLY A 247 1.65 12.17 -9.93
CA GLY A 247 3.06 12.45 -9.66
C GLY A 247 3.97 11.53 -10.48
N LYS A 248 5.31 11.79 -10.49
CA LYS A 248 6.26 10.82 -11.03
C LYS A 248 6.08 9.48 -10.32
N ASP A 249 5.94 8.39 -11.09
CA ASP A 249 5.97 7.05 -10.53
C ASP A 249 7.32 6.83 -9.84
N ASN A 250 7.28 6.81 -8.50
CA ASN A 250 8.44 6.49 -7.69
C ASN A 250 8.76 4.99 -7.80
N ALA A 251 10.03 4.60 -7.58
CA ALA A 251 10.51 3.23 -7.79
C ALA A 251 9.73 2.16 -7.00
N HIS A 252 9.12 2.54 -5.88
CA HIS A 252 8.35 1.65 -5.00
C HIS A 252 6.89 2.05 -4.85
N GLN A 253 6.36 2.85 -5.76
CA GLN A 253 4.97 3.29 -5.69
C GLN A 253 4.01 2.10 -5.61
N GLY A 254 3.17 2.09 -4.56
CA GLY A 254 2.18 1.04 -4.33
C GLY A 254 2.73 -0.30 -3.82
N LYS A 255 4.06 -0.43 -3.62
CA LYS A 255 4.66 -1.60 -2.97
C LYS A 255 4.50 -1.52 -1.44
N ILE A 256 4.45 -2.68 -0.80
CA ILE A 256 4.31 -2.85 0.65
C ILE A 256 5.60 -3.44 1.19
N ALA A 257 6.23 -2.73 2.15
CA ALA A 257 7.52 -3.10 2.71
C ALA A 257 7.46 -3.31 4.23
N ILE A 258 8.04 -4.41 4.72
CA ILE A 258 8.29 -4.65 6.14
C ILE A 258 9.79 -4.51 6.40
N VAL A 259 10.18 -3.72 7.40
CA VAL A 259 11.56 -3.50 7.83
C VAL A 259 11.69 -3.82 9.32
N THR A 260 12.56 -4.75 9.68
CA THR A 260 12.82 -5.10 11.09
C THR A 260 13.96 -4.28 11.70
N GLY A 261 13.90 -3.99 13.00
CA GLY A 261 14.87 -3.13 13.68
C GLY A 261 14.75 -1.66 13.24
N ALA A 262 13.51 -1.17 13.11
CA ALA A 262 13.20 0.10 12.47
C ALA A 262 13.25 1.33 13.39
N ALA A 263 13.44 1.16 14.72
CA ALA A 263 13.47 2.28 15.67
C ALA A 263 14.77 3.10 15.63
N GLY A 264 15.66 2.86 14.68
CA GLY A 264 16.87 3.65 14.52
C GLY A 264 17.90 3.06 13.57
N GLY A 265 18.98 3.79 13.36
CA GLY A 265 20.10 3.39 12.53
C GLY A 265 19.71 3.01 11.12
N ILE A 266 20.24 1.88 10.62
CA ILE A 266 20.00 1.39 9.25
C ILE A 266 18.53 1.15 9.00
N GLY A 267 17.78 0.58 9.97
CA GLY A 267 16.36 0.28 9.80
C GLY A 267 15.51 1.53 9.57
N CYS A 268 15.68 2.56 10.39
CA CYS A 268 14.98 3.84 10.24
C CYS A 268 15.32 4.52 8.91
N ALA A 269 16.61 4.63 8.56
CA ALA A 269 17.03 5.21 7.28
C ALA A 269 16.49 4.43 6.07
N THR A 270 16.39 3.10 6.17
CA THR A 270 15.76 2.26 5.15
C THR A 270 14.28 2.59 5.00
N CYS A 271 13.56 2.74 6.12
CA CYS A 271 12.14 3.11 6.10
C CYS A 271 11.94 4.48 5.45
N GLU A 272 12.77 5.46 5.80
CA GLU A 272 12.73 6.80 5.21
C GLU A 272 12.89 6.78 3.69
N VAL A 273 13.90 6.08 3.19
CA VAL A 273 14.15 6.00 1.74
C VAL A 273 13.01 5.28 1.01
N LEU A 274 12.56 4.13 1.51
CA LEU A 274 11.47 3.38 0.87
C LEU A 274 10.16 4.18 0.86
N ALA A 275 9.84 4.88 1.95
CA ALA A 275 8.65 5.74 2.01
C ALA A 275 8.75 6.93 1.05
N ALA A 276 9.92 7.59 0.97
CA ALA A 276 10.16 8.68 0.03
C ALA A 276 10.02 8.24 -1.43
N GLU A 277 10.28 6.95 -1.72
CA GLU A 277 10.11 6.35 -3.05
C GLU A 277 8.73 5.68 -3.25
N GLY A 278 7.75 5.97 -2.40
CA GLY A 278 6.33 5.66 -2.59
C GLY A 278 5.87 4.31 -2.03
N ALA A 279 6.73 3.57 -1.30
CA ALA A 279 6.29 2.36 -0.62
C ALA A 279 5.40 2.67 0.59
N VAL A 280 4.45 1.79 0.88
CA VAL A 280 3.83 1.69 2.20
C VAL A 280 4.79 0.93 3.11
N VAL A 281 5.35 1.61 4.10
CA VAL A 281 6.42 1.06 4.94
C VAL A 281 5.92 0.75 6.34
N ILE A 282 6.14 -0.51 6.76
CA ILE A 282 5.85 -0.99 8.11
C ILE A 282 7.19 -1.31 8.80
N GLY A 283 7.51 -0.55 9.84
CA GLY A 283 8.71 -0.76 10.63
C GLY A 283 8.41 -1.54 11.90
N LEU A 284 9.14 -2.65 12.12
CA LEU A 284 9.02 -3.49 13.29
C LEU A 284 10.19 -3.28 14.22
N ASP A 285 9.94 -3.06 15.52
CA ASP A 285 10.97 -3.00 16.54
C ASP A 285 10.41 -3.37 17.92
N ILE A 286 11.26 -3.86 18.81
CA ILE A 286 10.91 -4.08 20.21
C ILE A 286 10.82 -2.76 20.99
N ASP A 287 11.50 -1.72 20.52
CA ASP A 287 11.46 -0.38 21.09
C ASP A 287 10.10 0.28 20.77
N PRO A 288 9.28 0.63 21.78
CA PRO A 288 7.97 1.24 21.55
C PRO A 288 8.03 2.59 20.84
N ASP A 289 9.17 3.26 20.85
CA ASP A 289 9.38 4.52 20.12
C ASP A 289 9.32 4.37 18.59
N VAL A 290 9.37 3.15 18.08
CA VAL A 290 9.20 2.84 16.67
C VAL A 290 7.95 3.49 16.05
N LYS A 291 6.87 3.65 16.82
CA LYS A 291 5.63 4.31 16.36
C LYS A 291 5.84 5.78 16.03
N ASN A 292 6.60 6.50 16.88
CA ASN A 292 6.91 7.92 16.67
C ASN A 292 7.93 8.08 15.54
N VAL A 293 9.01 7.30 15.59
CA VAL A 293 10.08 7.32 14.59
C VAL A 293 9.51 7.08 13.18
N LEU A 294 8.68 6.07 13.00
CA LEU A 294 8.12 5.74 11.69
C LEU A 294 7.10 6.77 11.20
N LYS A 295 6.34 7.38 12.10
CA LYS A 295 5.41 8.48 11.74
C LYS A 295 6.16 9.69 11.16
N GLU A 296 7.34 10.01 11.70
CA GLU A 296 8.15 11.12 11.20
C GLU A 296 8.70 10.89 9.79
N VAL A 297 8.99 9.64 9.44
CA VAL A 297 9.48 9.26 8.10
C VAL A 297 8.38 8.80 7.14
N GLY A 298 7.11 8.96 7.51
CA GLY A 298 5.98 8.63 6.63
C GLY A 298 5.60 7.15 6.60
N GLY A 299 6.07 6.36 7.58
CA GLY A 299 5.74 4.94 7.74
C GLY A 299 4.81 4.65 8.92
N THR A 300 4.55 3.37 9.14
CA THR A 300 3.79 2.85 10.28
C THR A 300 4.71 1.99 11.17
N GLY A 301 4.86 2.36 12.44
CA GLY A 301 5.65 1.60 13.41
C GLY A 301 4.77 0.61 14.19
N MET A 302 5.21 -0.65 14.26
CA MET A 302 4.57 -1.71 15.05
C MET A 302 5.56 -2.32 16.04
N ILE A 303 5.13 -2.47 17.30
CA ILE A 303 5.97 -3.09 18.34
C ILE A 303 5.99 -4.59 18.11
N CYS A 304 7.20 -5.15 17.94
CA CYS A 304 7.40 -6.57 17.66
C CYS A 304 8.72 -7.07 18.24
N ASP A 305 8.66 -8.10 19.05
CA ASP A 305 9.83 -8.93 19.34
C ASP A 305 9.97 -9.95 18.20
N VAL A 306 10.97 -9.76 17.34
CA VAL A 306 11.23 -10.66 16.19
C VAL A 306 11.62 -12.08 16.60
N THR A 307 11.94 -12.32 17.89
CA THR A 307 12.20 -13.66 18.42
C THR A 307 10.92 -14.43 18.78
N ASP A 308 9.80 -13.74 18.87
CA ASP A 308 8.46 -14.33 19.07
C ASP A 308 7.77 -14.61 17.72
N ASP A 309 7.75 -15.88 17.32
CA ASP A 309 7.19 -16.30 16.03
C ASP A 309 5.69 -15.98 15.88
N ASN A 310 4.92 -16.02 16.99
CA ASN A 310 3.49 -15.72 16.97
C ASN A 310 3.25 -14.21 16.74
N GLN A 311 4.04 -13.33 17.36
CA GLN A 311 3.95 -11.90 17.11
C GLN A 311 4.28 -11.58 15.64
N VAL A 312 5.36 -12.17 15.12
CA VAL A 312 5.77 -12.00 13.73
C VAL A 312 4.67 -12.43 12.77
N HIS A 313 4.12 -13.63 12.95
CA HIS A 313 3.03 -14.15 12.12
C HIS A 313 1.81 -13.22 12.13
N LYS A 314 1.33 -12.87 13.32
CA LYS A 314 0.16 -11.98 13.49
C LYS A 314 0.36 -10.62 12.82
N ILE A 315 1.55 -10.02 12.93
CA ILE A 315 1.82 -8.72 12.33
C ILE A 315 1.86 -8.80 10.81
N ILE A 316 2.46 -9.85 10.23
CA ILE A 316 2.45 -10.05 8.78
C ILE A 316 1.02 -10.19 8.28
N ASP A 317 0.18 -10.97 8.95
CA ASP A 317 -1.24 -11.12 8.63
C ASP A 317 -1.99 -9.79 8.72
N GLU A 318 -1.74 -9.00 9.77
CA GLU A 318 -2.32 -7.66 9.93
C GLU A 318 -1.95 -6.72 8.80
N VAL A 319 -0.67 -6.71 8.38
CA VAL A 319 -0.20 -5.92 7.24
C VAL A 319 -0.91 -6.33 5.95
N VAL A 320 -1.03 -7.63 5.71
CA VAL A 320 -1.73 -8.15 4.51
C VAL A 320 -3.22 -7.85 4.56
N ALA A 321 -3.85 -7.97 5.72
CA ALA A 321 -5.27 -7.64 5.90
C ALA A 321 -5.56 -6.16 5.59
N ILE A 322 -4.64 -5.25 5.97
CA ILE A 322 -4.80 -3.79 5.77
C ILE A 322 -4.51 -3.38 4.32
N TYR A 323 -3.41 -3.89 3.73
CA TYR A 323 -2.87 -3.37 2.46
C TYR A 323 -2.99 -4.36 1.29
N GLY A 324 -3.34 -5.61 1.56
CA GLY A 324 -3.59 -6.63 0.55
C GLY A 324 -2.38 -7.46 0.11
N GLY A 325 -1.22 -7.37 0.76
CA GLY A 325 -0.05 -8.17 0.36
C GLY A 325 1.27 -7.74 0.99
N LEU A 326 2.37 -8.27 0.46
CA LEU A 326 3.74 -7.94 0.85
C LEU A 326 4.67 -8.05 -0.36
N ASP A 327 5.52 -7.05 -0.58
CA ASP A 327 6.44 -7.00 -1.73
C ASP A 327 7.90 -6.99 -1.31
N ILE A 328 8.24 -6.29 -0.23
CA ILE A 328 9.61 -6.09 0.23
C ILE A 328 9.73 -6.49 1.69
N LEU A 329 10.67 -7.40 1.98
CA LEU A 329 11.04 -7.74 3.35
C LEU A 329 12.51 -7.36 3.60
N VAL A 330 12.76 -6.49 4.60
CA VAL A 330 14.10 -6.12 5.01
C VAL A 330 14.42 -6.70 6.39
N CYS A 331 15.29 -7.71 6.42
CA CYS A 331 15.76 -8.34 7.64
C CYS A 331 16.97 -7.58 8.17
N ASN A 332 16.70 -6.55 8.99
CA ASN A 332 17.72 -5.68 9.55
C ASN A 332 17.89 -5.83 11.07
N ALA A 333 16.87 -6.29 11.81
CA ALA A 333 16.98 -6.50 13.25
C ALA A 333 18.22 -7.33 13.63
N GLY A 334 18.98 -6.83 14.57
CA GLY A 334 20.20 -7.49 14.99
C GLY A 334 20.90 -6.78 16.17
N THR A 335 21.73 -7.52 16.85
CA THR A 335 22.46 -7.04 18.03
C THR A 335 23.91 -7.49 18.00
N PHE A 336 24.76 -6.71 18.66
CA PHE A 336 26.14 -7.05 18.99
C PHE A 336 26.32 -6.97 20.50
N LEU A 337 26.23 -8.12 21.17
CA LEU A 337 26.15 -8.20 22.64
C LEU A 337 27.51 -8.34 23.36
N SER A 338 28.61 -8.64 22.66
CA SER A 338 29.90 -8.87 23.33
C SER A 338 31.09 -8.32 22.56
N GLY A 339 32.17 -8.07 23.29
CA GLY A 339 33.54 -7.91 22.84
C GLY A 339 34.47 -8.86 23.56
N GLU A 340 33.94 -10.00 24.04
CA GLU A 340 34.62 -10.98 24.92
C GLU A 340 35.26 -12.09 24.07
N SER A 341 36.32 -12.69 24.61
CA SER A 341 36.94 -13.88 24.01
C SER A 341 35.97 -15.08 24.01
N ILE A 342 36.25 -16.12 23.25
CA ILE A 342 35.43 -17.35 23.25
C ILE A 342 35.40 -17.97 24.65
N GLU A 343 36.50 -17.92 25.37
CA GLU A 343 36.63 -18.47 26.73
C GLU A 343 35.77 -17.74 27.76
N GLU A 344 35.65 -16.41 27.62
CA GLU A 344 34.92 -15.55 28.55
C GLU A 344 33.44 -15.40 28.19
N MET A 345 33.06 -15.71 26.96
CA MET A 345 31.71 -15.53 26.46
C MET A 345 30.71 -16.46 27.16
N THR A 346 29.65 -15.88 27.74
CA THR A 346 28.61 -16.67 28.39
C THR A 346 27.66 -17.33 27.35
N ASN A 347 27.12 -18.50 27.70
CA ASN A 347 26.11 -19.14 26.86
C ASN A 347 24.91 -18.22 26.55
N LYS A 348 24.52 -17.39 27.50
CA LYS A 348 23.42 -16.40 27.31
C LYS A 348 23.71 -15.40 26.21
N ILE A 349 24.94 -14.91 26.11
CA ILE A 349 25.37 -14.00 25.03
C ILE A 349 25.31 -14.71 23.69
N TRP A 350 25.82 -15.94 23.63
CA TRP A 350 25.76 -16.77 22.42
C TRP A 350 24.31 -16.99 21.98
N ASP A 351 23.47 -17.56 22.88
CA ASP A 351 22.09 -17.93 22.57
C ASP A 351 21.26 -16.73 22.15
N ASN A 352 21.36 -15.61 22.85
CA ASN A 352 20.65 -14.38 22.49
C ASN A 352 21.10 -13.83 21.13
N THR A 353 22.40 -13.83 20.84
CA THR A 353 22.92 -13.34 19.56
C THR A 353 22.43 -14.19 18.40
N ILE A 354 22.48 -15.51 18.53
CA ILE A 354 21.97 -16.44 17.51
C ILE A 354 20.46 -16.34 17.37
N SER A 355 19.74 -16.26 18.49
CA SER A 355 18.29 -16.11 18.48
C SER A 355 17.82 -14.86 17.72
N ILE A 356 18.41 -13.70 18.01
CA ILE A 356 18.01 -12.43 17.41
C ILE A 356 18.51 -12.31 15.97
N ASN A 357 19.82 -12.56 15.73
CA ASN A 357 20.41 -12.27 14.42
C ASN A 357 20.12 -13.33 13.36
N LEU A 358 20.01 -14.60 13.74
CA LEU A 358 19.88 -15.71 12.79
C LEU A 358 18.51 -16.37 12.83
N THR A 359 18.09 -16.85 14.02
CA THR A 359 16.84 -17.61 14.14
C THR A 359 15.62 -16.74 13.80
N ALA A 360 15.57 -15.52 14.32
CA ALA A 360 14.48 -14.58 14.01
C ALA A 360 14.42 -14.23 12.52
N THR A 361 15.58 -14.03 11.86
CA THR A 361 15.65 -13.81 10.41
C THR A 361 15.07 -14.99 9.63
N CYS A 362 15.40 -16.22 10.02
CA CYS A 362 14.83 -17.42 9.38
C CYS A 362 13.30 -17.48 9.54
N ARG A 363 12.79 -17.21 10.74
CA ARG A 363 11.35 -17.26 11.05
C ARG A 363 10.56 -16.19 10.29
N ILE A 364 11.03 -14.95 10.26
CA ILE A 364 10.31 -13.90 9.55
C ILE A 364 10.29 -14.15 8.03
N ILE A 365 11.39 -14.63 7.45
CA ILE A 365 11.41 -15.05 6.04
C ILE A 365 10.37 -16.14 5.81
N LYS A 366 10.33 -17.19 6.64
CA LYS A 366 9.37 -18.29 6.54
C LYS A 366 7.92 -17.78 6.57
N ASN A 367 7.59 -16.90 7.50
CA ASN A 367 6.24 -16.34 7.64
C ASN A 367 5.85 -15.40 6.49
N ALA A 368 6.81 -14.72 5.88
CA ALA A 368 6.57 -13.79 4.77
C ALA A 368 6.42 -14.48 3.40
N ILE A 369 7.05 -15.64 3.19
CA ILE A 369 7.06 -16.35 1.90
C ILE A 369 5.67 -16.54 1.29
N PRO A 370 4.64 -16.99 2.03
CA PRO A 370 3.31 -17.21 1.44
C PRO A 370 2.76 -15.98 0.74
N TYR A 371 2.97 -14.80 1.30
CA TYR A 371 2.51 -13.52 0.75
C TYR A 371 3.45 -12.95 -0.30
N LEU A 372 4.77 -13.08 -0.13
CA LEU A 372 5.77 -12.67 -1.13
C LEU A 372 5.60 -13.39 -2.48
N LYS A 373 5.09 -14.62 -2.50
CA LYS A 373 4.72 -15.34 -3.74
C LYS A 373 3.68 -14.59 -4.58
N PHE A 374 2.88 -13.78 -3.94
CA PHE A 374 1.91 -12.88 -4.58
C PHE A 374 2.39 -11.42 -4.63
N GLY A 375 3.62 -11.14 -4.22
CA GLY A 375 4.22 -9.81 -4.26
C GLY A 375 4.49 -9.32 -5.70
N VAL A 376 4.51 -8.00 -5.85
CA VAL A 376 4.84 -7.33 -7.12
C VAL A 376 6.33 -6.96 -7.12
N GLY A 377 7.12 -7.70 -7.90
CA GLY A 377 8.59 -7.55 -7.89
C GLY A 377 9.20 -7.93 -6.53
N ALA A 378 8.73 -9.04 -5.95
CA ALA A 378 9.05 -9.44 -4.58
C ALA A 378 10.54 -9.53 -4.29
N SER A 379 10.98 -9.00 -3.15
CA SER A 379 12.37 -8.92 -2.76
C SER A 379 12.58 -9.09 -1.26
N ILE A 380 13.58 -9.88 -0.89
CA ILE A 380 14.07 -10.01 0.49
C ILE A 380 15.48 -9.44 0.53
N ILE A 381 15.72 -8.46 1.39
CA ILE A 381 17.05 -7.90 1.63
C ILE A 381 17.47 -8.23 3.07
N VAL A 382 18.62 -8.91 3.18
CA VAL A 382 19.19 -9.24 4.49
C VAL A 382 20.36 -8.31 4.79
N ILE A 383 20.33 -7.66 5.95
CA ILE A 383 21.45 -6.86 6.42
C ILE A 383 22.46 -7.79 7.11
N GLY A 384 23.45 -8.18 6.35
CA GLY A 384 24.60 -8.97 6.79
C GLY A 384 25.58 -8.14 7.64
N SER A 385 26.85 -8.37 7.43
CA SER A 385 27.94 -7.58 7.99
C SER A 385 29.25 -7.99 7.31
N ARG A 386 30.21 -7.10 7.21
CA ARG A 386 31.60 -7.44 6.88
C ARG A 386 32.14 -8.62 7.69
N ASN A 387 31.69 -8.80 8.94
CA ASN A 387 32.15 -9.88 9.81
C ASN A 387 31.83 -11.30 9.31
N TYR A 388 31.04 -11.48 8.25
CA TYR A 388 30.82 -12.79 7.63
C TYR A 388 32.09 -13.33 6.95
N ALA A 389 32.90 -12.44 6.34
CA ALA A 389 34.13 -12.77 5.62
C ALA A 389 35.39 -12.37 6.40
N ALA A 390 35.36 -11.27 7.14
CA ALA A 390 36.50 -10.72 7.87
C ALA A 390 36.15 -10.52 9.37
N PRO A 391 36.09 -11.63 10.13
CA PRO A 391 35.74 -11.59 11.56
C PRO A 391 36.82 -10.91 12.40
N GLY A 392 36.38 -10.29 13.52
CA GLY A 392 37.27 -9.70 14.51
C GLY A 392 37.33 -10.51 15.80
N ALA A 393 38.45 -10.45 16.50
CA ALA A 393 38.57 -11.04 17.83
C ALA A 393 37.51 -10.41 18.79
N GLY A 394 36.86 -11.23 19.61
CA GLY A 394 35.78 -10.82 20.51
C GLY A 394 34.41 -10.71 19.84
N ALA A 395 34.27 -11.14 18.59
CA ALA A 395 33.02 -11.08 17.83
C ALA A 395 32.51 -12.45 17.41
N SER A 396 32.81 -13.53 18.16
CA SER A 396 32.53 -14.90 17.75
C SER A 396 31.04 -15.17 17.49
N ALA A 397 30.16 -14.94 18.46
CA ALA A 397 28.71 -15.14 18.29
C ALA A 397 28.15 -14.27 17.16
N TYR A 398 28.54 -13.01 17.08
CA TYR A 398 28.12 -12.09 16.04
C TYR A 398 28.57 -12.53 14.65
N SER A 399 29.86 -12.85 14.50
CA SER A 399 30.42 -13.28 13.20
C SER A 399 29.77 -14.58 12.72
N VAL A 400 29.55 -15.56 13.62
CA VAL A 400 28.85 -16.80 13.29
C VAL A 400 27.40 -16.52 12.87
N SER A 401 26.69 -15.66 13.62
CA SER A 401 25.32 -15.28 13.26
C SER A 401 25.24 -14.60 11.89
N LYS A 402 26.18 -13.70 11.56
CA LYS A 402 26.22 -12.97 10.28
C LYS A 402 26.69 -13.87 9.10
N ALA A 403 27.57 -14.82 9.34
CA ALA A 403 27.87 -15.88 8.38
C ALA A 403 26.65 -16.79 8.15
N GLY A 404 25.93 -17.15 9.23
CA GLY A 404 24.70 -17.94 9.17
C GLY A 404 23.60 -17.29 8.34
N VAL A 405 23.28 -16.00 8.56
CA VAL A 405 22.24 -15.30 7.74
C VAL A 405 22.68 -15.13 6.30
N THR A 406 23.96 -14.95 6.04
CA THR A 406 24.50 -14.88 4.67
C THR A 406 24.28 -16.20 3.94
N GLN A 407 24.55 -17.31 4.58
CA GLN A 407 24.30 -18.63 3.97
C GLN A 407 22.81 -18.94 3.87
N LEU A 408 21.99 -18.57 4.86
CA LEU A 408 20.53 -18.68 4.80
C LEU A 408 19.96 -17.93 3.59
N ALA A 409 20.41 -16.69 3.37
CA ALA A 409 19.97 -15.89 2.22
C ALA A 409 20.34 -16.52 0.88
N ARG A 410 21.51 -17.18 0.78
CA ARG A 410 21.92 -17.92 -0.43
C ARG A 410 21.01 -19.11 -0.70
N VAL A 411 20.66 -19.87 0.34
CA VAL A 411 19.70 -20.98 0.21
C VAL A 411 18.33 -20.46 -0.17
N ALA A 412 17.84 -19.41 0.50
CA ALA A 412 16.57 -18.77 0.19
C ALA A 412 16.53 -18.25 -1.26
N ALA A 413 17.62 -17.70 -1.78
CA ALA A 413 17.69 -17.28 -3.19
C ALA A 413 17.49 -18.44 -4.17
N LEU A 414 18.03 -19.63 -3.86
CA LEU A 414 17.84 -20.83 -4.68
C LEU A 414 16.41 -21.37 -4.61
N GLU A 415 15.83 -21.41 -3.40
CA GLU A 415 14.51 -21.98 -3.17
C GLU A 415 13.37 -21.09 -3.68
N LEU A 416 13.55 -19.75 -3.61
CA LEU A 416 12.47 -18.78 -3.88
C LEU A 416 12.53 -18.18 -5.31
N ALA A 417 13.62 -18.40 -6.04
CA ALA A 417 13.75 -17.94 -7.43
C ALA A 417 12.63 -18.47 -8.36
N PRO A 418 12.18 -19.75 -8.26
CA PRO A 418 11.05 -20.23 -9.06
C PRO A 418 9.74 -19.47 -8.82
N ASP A 419 9.56 -18.88 -7.64
CA ASP A 419 8.41 -18.06 -7.28
C ASP A 419 8.59 -16.56 -7.66
N GLY A 420 9.73 -16.22 -8.30
CA GLY A 420 10.05 -14.85 -8.71
C GLY A 420 10.49 -13.93 -7.55
N ILE A 421 10.83 -14.48 -6.39
CA ILE A 421 11.29 -13.73 -5.22
C ILE A 421 12.82 -13.62 -5.26
N ARG A 422 13.33 -12.39 -5.26
CA ARG A 422 14.78 -12.13 -5.22
C ARG A 422 15.25 -12.01 -3.77
N VAL A 423 16.41 -12.61 -3.47
CA VAL A 423 17.01 -12.55 -2.12
C VAL A 423 18.46 -12.11 -2.23
N ASN A 424 18.80 -10.96 -1.65
CA ASN A 424 20.14 -10.40 -1.68
C ASN A 424 20.61 -9.97 -0.29
N VAL A 425 21.91 -9.89 -0.10
CA VAL A 425 22.53 -9.49 1.16
C VAL A 425 23.38 -8.24 0.96
N ILE A 426 23.21 -7.27 1.84
CA ILE A 426 24.11 -6.13 1.97
C ILE A 426 25.02 -6.36 3.17
N HIS A 427 26.32 -6.14 3.00
CA HIS A 427 27.32 -6.26 4.06
C HIS A 427 27.89 -4.89 4.42
N PRO A 428 27.24 -4.15 5.33
CA PRO A 428 27.83 -2.92 5.84
C PRO A 428 29.10 -3.22 6.66
N ASP A 429 30.07 -2.31 6.59
CA ASP A 429 31.11 -2.19 7.62
C ASP A 429 30.56 -1.38 8.81
N ALA A 430 31.41 -0.74 9.57
CA ALA A 430 31.02 0.09 10.68
C ALA A 430 30.17 1.30 10.23
N VAL A 431 28.88 1.28 10.56
CA VAL A 431 27.94 2.38 10.32
C VAL A 431 27.87 3.24 11.58
N PHE A 432 28.62 4.34 11.58
CA PHE A 432 28.98 5.06 12.80
C PHE A 432 27.86 5.94 13.37
N ASP A 433 26.83 6.24 12.62
CA ASP A 433 25.64 6.99 13.04
C ASP A 433 24.54 6.12 13.67
N THR A 434 24.86 4.85 13.98
CA THR A 434 23.95 3.93 14.68
C THR A 434 24.16 3.95 16.21
N LYS A 435 23.13 3.54 16.97
CA LYS A 435 23.20 3.40 18.45
C LYS A 435 24.30 2.43 18.93
N LEU A 436 24.82 1.57 18.08
CA LEU A 436 25.93 0.65 18.39
C LEU A 436 27.25 1.39 18.62
N TRP A 437 27.45 2.54 18.01
CA TRP A 437 28.68 3.33 18.07
C TRP A 437 28.58 4.48 19.06
N THR A 438 28.70 4.16 20.36
CA THR A 438 28.82 5.20 21.38
C THR A 438 30.17 5.95 21.26
N LYS A 439 30.26 7.19 21.76
CA LYS A 439 31.52 7.95 21.80
C LYS A 439 32.66 7.13 22.46
N LYS A 440 32.33 6.37 23.52
CA LYS A 440 33.31 5.52 24.25
C LYS A 440 33.79 4.35 23.36
N ALA A 441 32.87 3.71 22.60
CA ALA A 441 33.19 2.63 21.66
C ALA A 441 34.09 3.11 20.52
N LEU A 442 33.79 4.29 19.92
CA LEU A 442 34.60 4.92 18.90
C LEU A 442 36.03 5.24 19.42
N GLN A 443 36.15 5.87 20.59
CA GLN A 443 37.45 6.19 21.20
C GLN A 443 38.25 4.91 21.49
N LYS A 444 37.62 3.86 22.02
CA LYS A 444 38.28 2.57 22.31
C LYS A 444 38.81 1.94 21.00
N SER A 445 38.01 1.98 19.94
CA SER A 445 38.38 1.41 18.64
C SER A 445 39.52 2.21 17.97
N ALA A 446 39.43 3.54 17.93
CA ALA A 446 40.49 4.41 17.38
C ALA A 446 41.83 4.22 18.13
N LYS A 447 41.77 4.17 19.45
CA LYS A 447 42.94 3.92 20.28
C LYS A 447 43.62 2.58 20.02
N ARG A 448 42.84 1.53 19.71
CA ARG A 448 43.38 0.19 19.35
C ARG A 448 44.26 0.23 18.10
N TYR A 449 43.98 1.14 17.18
CA TYR A 449 44.76 1.33 15.94
C TYR A 449 45.75 2.50 16.04
N ASN A 450 45.84 3.16 17.18
CA ASN A 450 46.67 4.33 17.42
C ASN A 450 46.43 5.49 16.43
N ILE A 451 45.14 5.75 16.11
CA ILE A 451 44.67 6.81 15.21
C ILE A 451 43.58 7.64 15.90
N THR A 452 43.25 8.77 15.28
CA THR A 452 42.12 9.61 15.73
C THR A 452 40.78 8.96 15.39
N VAL A 453 39.67 9.43 15.99
CA VAL A 453 38.32 8.94 15.67
C VAL A 453 37.95 9.22 14.23
N ASP A 454 38.36 10.39 13.71
CA ASP A 454 38.06 10.77 12.31
C ASP A 454 38.84 9.91 11.32
N GLU A 455 40.12 9.64 11.58
CA GLU A 455 40.91 8.70 10.81
C GLU A 455 40.33 7.27 10.87
N TYR A 456 39.82 6.86 12.05
CA TYR A 456 39.18 5.56 12.21
C TYR A 456 37.92 5.42 11.37
N LYS A 457 37.08 6.48 11.29
CA LYS A 457 35.85 6.46 10.51
C LYS A 457 36.11 6.40 8.99
N ASN A 458 37.22 6.97 8.55
CA ASN A 458 37.56 7.12 7.13
C ASN A 458 38.72 6.21 6.69
N LYS A 459 39.01 5.15 7.43
CA LYS A 459 40.18 4.27 7.19
C LYS A 459 40.04 3.34 5.98
N ASN A 460 38.87 3.29 5.32
CA ASN A 460 38.64 2.48 4.12
C ASN A 460 39.31 3.09 2.88
N LEU A 461 39.34 2.35 1.78
CA LEU A 461 40.05 2.76 0.55
C LEU A 461 39.51 4.07 -0.06
N LEU A 462 38.20 4.30 0.01
CA LEU A 462 37.58 5.52 -0.50
C LEU A 462 37.72 6.72 0.44
N GLY A 463 38.18 6.52 1.69
CA GLY A 463 38.26 7.56 2.69
C GLY A 463 36.92 8.18 3.08
N VAL A 464 35.86 7.36 3.14
CA VAL A 464 34.48 7.83 3.41
C VAL A 464 33.90 7.22 4.68
N GLU A 465 33.06 7.98 5.37
CA GLU A 465 32.23 7.45 6.45
C GLU A 465 31.00 6.75 5.88
N VAL A 466 30.81 5.46 6.17
CA VAL A 466 29.59 4.73 5.82
C VAL A 466 28.48 5.16 6.78
N LYS A 467 27.35 5.62 6.23
CA LYS A 467 26.17 6.09 6.96
C LYS A 467 24.94 5.23 6.70
N SER A 468 24.04 5.19 7.69
CA SER A 468 22.75 4.48 7.62
C SER A 468 21.96 4.81 6.35
N GLN A 469 21.92 6.10 5.96
CA GLN A 469 21.24 6.57 4.76
C GLN A 469 21.75 5.86 3.50
N LYS A 470 23.06 5.68 3.35
CA LYS A 470 23.63 4.99 2.16
C LYS A 470 23.32 3.51 2.13
N VAL A 471 23.15 2.88 3.29
CA VAL A 471 22.66 1.50 3.38
C VAL A 471 21.19 1.44 2.97
N GLY A 472 20.35 2.38 3.42
CA GLY A 472 18.94 2.50 3.03
C GLY A 472 18.77 2.70 1.53
N GLU A 473 19.55 3.59 0.91
CA GLU A 473 19.56 3.81 -0.54
C GLU A 473 19.94 2.53 -1.32
N MET A 474 20.89 1.75 -0.81
CA MET A 474 21.26 0.45 -1.41
C MET A 474 20.14 -0.58 -1.26
N VAL A 475 19.44 -0.61 -0.12
CA VAL A 475 18.26 -1.47 0.07
C VAL A 475 17.19 -1.13 -0.93
N SER A 476 16.87 0.16 -1.11
CA SER A 476 15.88 0.61 -2.08
C SER A 476 16.28 0.21 -3.51
N ALA A 477 17.50 0.48 -3.92
CA ALA A 477 17.99 0.10 -5.24
C ALA A 477 17.85 -1.40 -5.51
N LEU A 478 18.30 -2.26 -4.57
CA LEU A 478 18.24 -3.73 -4.72
C LEU A 478 16.79 -4.27 -4.70
N SER A 479 15.87 -3.58 -4.06
CA SER A 479 14.44 -3.95 -4.06
C SER A 479 13.68 -3.44 -5.28
N SER A 480 14.27 -2.52 -6.07
CA SER A 480 13.65 -1.96 -7.27
C SER A 480 13.84 -2.87 -8.49
N ASP A 481 13.17 -2.51 -9.57
CA ASP A 481 13.27 -3.21 -10.86
C ASP A 481 14.62 -2.95 -11.56
N LEU A 482 15.43 -2.01 -11.07
CA LEU A 482 16.80 -1.81 -11.52
C LEU A 482 17.65 -3.09 -11.36
N PHE A 483 17.34 -3.88 -10.34
CA PHE A 483 18.02 -5.15 -10.05
C PHE A 483 17.13 -6.38 -10.31
N TYR A 484 16.20 -6.32 -11.28
CA TYR A 484 15.24 -7.39 -11.56
C TYR A 484 15.88 -8.77 -11.83
N ALA A 485 17.09 -8.78 -12.35
CA ALA A 485 17.85 -10.00 -12.69
C ALA A 485 18.90 -10.39 -11.63
N THR A 486 18.83 -9.81 -10.40
CA THR A 486 19.84 -10.02 -9.35
C THR A 486 19.23 -10.74 -8.14
N THR A 487 19.70 -11.96 -7.88
CA THR A 487 19.37 -12.75 -6.68
C THR A 487 20.61 -13.51 -6.20
N GLY A 488 20.73 -13.76 -4.89
CA GLY A 488 21.88 -14.42 -4.27
C GLY A 488 23.14 -13.54 -4.16
N ALA A 489 23.05 -12.26 -4.52
CA ALA A 489 24.18 -11.34 -4.49
C ALA A 489 24.60 -11.00 -3.06
N GLN A 490 25.93 -10.82 -2.89
CA GLN A 490 26.58 -10.44 -1.65
C GLN A 490 27.27 -9.09 -1.89
N ILE A 491 26.68 -8.00 -1.41
CA ILE A 491 27.08 -6.65 -1.78
C ILE A 491 27.69 -5.92 -0.58
N PRO A 492 29.00 -5.65 -0.56
CA PRO A 492 29.61 -4.85 0.50
C PRO A 492 29.28 -3.36 0.34
N ILE A 493 29.07 -2.69 1.46
CA ILE A 493 29.00 -1.23 1.58
C ILE A 493 29.97 -0.79 2.68
N ASP A 494 31.26 -0.74 2.36
CA ASP A 494 32.37 -0.67 3.30
C ASP A 494 33.48 0.31 2.87
N GLY A 495 33.28 1.02 1.77
CA GLY A 495 34.29 1.90 1.19
C GLY A 495 35.56 1.18 0.73
N GLY A 496 35.48 -0.15 0.49
CA GLY A 496 36.63 -1.00 0.13
C GLY A 496 37.48 -1.45 1.32
N ASN A 497 36.92 -1.47 2.53
CA ASN A 497 37.64 -1.86 3.74
C ASN A 497 38.04 -3.35 3.76
N ASP A 498 37.24 -4.22 3.14
CA ASP A 498 37.53 -5.67 3.03
C ASP A 498 38.62 -5.98 2.01
N ARG A 499 39.20 -4.93 1.38
CA ARG A 499 40.21 -5.08 0.34
C ARG A 499 39.72 -6.10 -0.69
N VAL A 500 39.01 -5.61 -1.71
CA VAL A 500 38.60 -6.42 -2.87
C VAL A 500 39.86 -6.98 -3.49
N ILE A 501 40.16 -8.21 -3.16
CA ILE A 501 41.24 -8.99 -3.80
C ILE A 501 40.57 -10.15 -4.51
#